data_5f22fe2edd6be62b09fdc9f0abbc5a84
#
_entry.id   5f22fe2edd6be62b09fdc9f0abbc5a84
#
_cell.length_a   1.000
_cell.length_b   1.000
_cell.length_c   1.000
_cell.angle_alpha   90.00
_cell.angle_beta   90.00
_cell.angle_gamma   90.00
#
_symmetry.space_group_name_H-M   'P 1'
#
loop_
_entity.id
_entity.type
_entity.pdbx_description
1 polymer ?
#
loop_
_entity_poly.entity_id
_entity_poly.type
_entity_poly.pdbx_seq_one_letter_code
_entity_poly.pdbx_strand_id
1 'polypeptide(L)'
;MKSKLVLLVGFALLLSMTAFAQEYPKIEVPVGFSFVNVHPNQAVITSFNVFGGGGGFVYNFTPIFGIKADFMGYTQGSGVKLTENGQFLGNVSGNLFTYMFGPQIKKHSGKFQPFGEALFGAAHTNLDANICKLEGGCASGSGNNNGFAMEYGLGLDIPITKTIQFRPVEVDYLYTHFGSNHIAGASASQNNFKYVAGVNFTFGGK
;
A
#
# COMPACT_ATOMS: atom_id res chain seq x y z
N MET A 1 22.52 38.53 -9.75
CA MET A 1 23.67 37.61 -9.76
C MET A 1 23.53 36.46 -8.76
N LYS A 2 23.00 36.66 -7.54
CA LYS A 2 22.89 35.60 -6.51
C LYS A 2 22.00 34.42 -6.90
N SER A 3 20.92 34.63 -7.62
CA SER A 3 19.98 33.54 -8.00
C SER A 3 20.58 32.58 -9.06
N LYS A 4 21.39 33.08 -9.99
CA LYS A 4 22.09 32.26 -10.99
C LYS A 4 23.18 31.39 -10.36
N LEU A 5 23.82 31.87 -9.30
CA LEU A 5 24.85 31.13 -8.56
C LEU A 5 24.21 29.95 -7.79
N VAL A 6 23.05 30.16 -7.17
CA VAL A 6 22.31 29.11 -6.45
C VAL A 6 21.84 28.00 -7.42
N LEU A 7 21.39 28.39 -8.62
CA LEU A 7 21.00 27.42 -9.66
C LEU A 7 22.17 26.61 -10.18
N LEU A 8 23.34 27.24 -10.35
CA LEU A 8 24.57 26.58 -10.80
C LEU A 8 25.13 25.61 -9.74
N VAL A 9 25.08 25.98 -8.47
CA VAL A 9 25.51 25.13 -7.34
C VAL A 9 24.53 23.95 -7.19
N GLY A 10 23.22 24.18 -7.34
CA GLY A 10 22.22 23.11 -7.32
C GLY A 10 22.39 22.12 -8.48
N PHE A 11 22.70 22.61 -9.67
CA PHE A 11 22.96 21.78 -10.85
C PHE A 11 24.29 21.01 -10.74
N ALA A 12 25.34 21.63 -10.18
CA ALA A 12 26.63 20.96 -9.91
C ALA A 12 26.51 19.87 -8.84
N LEU A 13 25.68 20.06 -7.81
CA LEU A 13 25.36 19.04 -6.81
C LEU A 13 24.59 17.86 -7.41
N LEU A 14 23.70 18.10 -8.35
CA LEU A 14 22.99 17.03 -9.09
C LEU A 14 23.93 16.23 -10.01
N LEU A 15 24.93 16.87 -10.61
CA LEU A 15 25.91 16.21 -11.48
C LEU A 15 26.96 15.40 -10.69
N SER A 16 27.27 15.76 -9.45
CA SER A 16 28.23 15.03 -8.62
C SER A 16 27.69 13.68 -8.08
N MET A 17 26.40 13.41 -8.21
CA MET A 17 25.80 12.11 -7.81
C MET A 17 26.05 10.96 -8.79
N THR A 18 26.65 11.21 -9.96
CA THR A 18 26.88 10.19 -11.00
C THR A 18 28.16 9.36 -10.86
N ALA A 19 28.96 9.56 -9.80
CA ALA A 19 30.31 8.98 -9.69
C ALA A 19 30.43 7.72 -8.84
N PHE A 20 29.33 7.10 -8.42
CA PHE A 20 29.38 5.79 -7.76
C PHE A 20 28.99 4.70 -8.76
N ALA A 21 29.98 4.09 -9.41
CA ALA A 21 29.82 2.84 -10.15
C ALA A 21 29.55 1.67 -9.17
N GLN A 22 28.56 1.80 -8.30
CA GLN A 22 28.03 0.67 -7.53
C GLN A 22 26.96 0.00 -8.38
N GLU A 23 27.19 -1.28 -8.66
CA GLU A 23 26.23 -2.17 -9.30
C GLU A 23 24.97 -2.28 -8.43
N TYR A 24 23.94 -1.54 -8.79
CA TYR A 24 22.63 -1.62 -8.14
C TYR A 24 21.58 -2.05 -9.17
N PRO A 25 20.57 -2.81 -8.78
CA PRO A 25 19.52 -3.23 -9.70
C PRO A 25 18.77 -2.02 -10.24
N LYS A 26 18.61 -1.96 -11.58
CA LYS A 26 17.83 -0.91 -12.23
C LYS A 26 16.34 -1.13 -12.09
N ILE A 27 15.95 -2.41 -12.06
CA ILE A 27 14.54 -2.83 -12.00
C ILE A 27 14.37 -3.77 -10.82
N GLU A 28 13.33 -3.56 -10.05
CA GLU A 28 12.91 -4.47 -9.00
C GLU A 28 11.41 -4.78 -9.16
N VAL A 29 11.05 -6.03 -8.89
CA VAL A 29 9.67 -6.53 -8.94
C VAL A 29 9.36 -7.20 -7.61
N PRO A 30 8.90 -6.44 -6.61
CA PRO A 30 8.42 -7.01 -5.37
C PRO A 30 7.07 -7.73 -5.59
N VAL A 31 6.93 -8.89 -4.97
CA VAL A 31 5.69 -9.67 -4.91
C VAL A 31 5.52 -10.15 -3.48
N GLY A 32 4.34 -9.97 -2.92
CA GLY A 32 4.12 -10.32 -1.53
C GLY A 32 2.68 -10.62 -1.15
N PHE A 33 2.58 -11.22 0.01
CA PHE A 33 1.34 -11.37 0.75
C PHE A 33 1.20 -10.21 1.74
N SER A 34 -0.01 -9.68 1.87
CA SER A 34 -0.28 -8.53 2.70
C SER A 34 -1.42 -8.79 3.68
N PHE A 35 -1.25 -8.24 4.86
CA PHE A 35 -2.24 -8.19 5.93
C PHE A 35 -2.53 -6.72 6.25
N VAL A 36 -3.80 -6.33 6.24
CA VAL A 36 -4.23 -4.98 6.60
C VAL A 36 -5.20 -5.03 7.77
N ASN A 37 -4.86 -4.31 8.82
CA ASN A 37 -5.78 -4.05 9.92
C ASN A 37 -6.53 -2.75 9.64
N VAL A 38 -7.81 -2.88 9.31
CA VAL A 38 -8.69 -1.76 8.96
C VAL A 38 -9.33 -1.20 10.21
N HIS A 39 -9.13 0.09 10.45
CA HIS A 39 -9.76 0.84 11.54
C HIS A 39 -10.82 1.79 10.96
N PRO A 40 -12.08 1.35 10.85
CA PRO A 40 -13.17 2.25 10.49
C PRO A 40 -13.39 3.24 11.62
N ASN A 41 -13.44 4.52 11.30
CA ASN A 41 -13.62 5.58 12.31
C ASN A 41 -15.10 5.67 12.75
N GLN A 42 -15.70 4.55 13.19
CA GLN A 42 -17.13 4.45 13.50
C GLN A 42 -17.44 3.68 14.78
N ALA A 43 -18.48 4.14 15.48
CA ALA A 43 -18.93 3.54 16.74
C ALA A 43 -19.57 2.14 16.60
N VAL A 44 -19.95 1.72 15.38
CA VAL A 44 -20.75 0.49 15.14
C VAL A 44 -19.92 -0.62 14.49
N ILE A 45 -18.77 -0.31 13.88
CA ILE A 45 -17.91 -1.29 13.22
C ILE A 45 -16.59 -1.39 13.96
N THR A 46 -16.34 -2.53 14.59
CA THR A 46 -15.04 -2.85 15.17
C THR A 46 -13.99 -3.03 14.07
N SER A 47 -12.71 -2.79 14.41
CA SER A 47 -11.59 -3.05 13.52
C SER A 47 -11.63 -4.50 13.02
N PHE A 48 -11.34 -4.68 11.75
CA PHE A 48 -11.29 -5.99 11.11
C PHE A 48 -10.04 -6.14 10.25
N ASN A 49 -9.71 -7.39 9.97
CA ASN A 49 -8.52 -7.72 9.20
C ASN A 49 -8.91 -8.15 7.79
N VAL A 50 -8.16 -7.66 6.80
CA VAL A 50 -8.22 -8.16 5.44
C VAL A 50 -6.87 -8.72 5.02
N PHE A 51 -6.93 -9.77 4.21
CA PHE A 51 -5.76 -10.43 3.68
C PHE A 51 -5.71 -10.23 2.19
N GLY A 52 -4.51 -10.14 1.67
CA GLY A 52 -4.35 -9.91 0.26
C GLY A 52 -2.95 -10.22 -0.23
N GLY A 53 -2.70 -9.81 -1.43
CA GLY A 53 -1.40 -9.91 -2.04
C GLY A 53 -1.36 -9.09 -3.31
N GLY A 54 -0.17 -8.96 -3.81
CA GLY A 54 0.06 -8.22 -5.03
C GLY A 54 1.52 -8.11 -5.36
N GLY A 55 1.85 -7.12 -6.14
CA GLY A 55 3.21 -6.86 -6.54
C GLY A 55 3.37 -5.46 -7.09
N GLY A 56 4.62 -5.09 -7.26
CA GLY A 56 4.99 -3.79 -7.73
C GLY A 56 6.09 -3.83 -8.78
N PHE A 57 6.41 -2.67 -9.24
CA PHE A 57 7.53 -2.42 -10.13
C PHE A 57 8.29 -1.20 -9.62
N VAL A 58 9.60 -1.33 -9.43
CA VAL A 58 10.48 -0.25 -9.03
C VAL A 58 11.51 0.00 -10.12
N TYR A 59 11.67 1.26 -10.51
CA TYR A 59 12.77 1.70 -11.35
C TYR A 59 13.72 2.59 -10.56
N ASN A 60 14.96 2.15 -10.43
CA ASN A 60 15.99 2.86 -9.67
C ASN A 60 16.78 3.79 -10.59
N PHE A 61 16.67 5.10 -10.39
CA PHE A 61 17.42 6.11 -11.11
C PHE A 61 18.85 6.22 -10.59
N THR A 62 19.02 6.06 -9.28
CA THR A 62 20.29 6.14 -8.57
C THR A 62 20.46 4.91 -7.65
N PRO A 63 21.63 4.71 -7.02
CA PRO A 63 21.83 3.66 -6.02
C PRO A 63 20.93 3.74 -4.79
N ILE A 64 20.26 4.87 -4.58
CA ILE A 64 19.46 5.13 -3.37
C ILE A 64 18.02 5.47 -3.72
N PHE A 65 17.77 6.09 -4.89
CA PHE A 65 16.47 6.65 -5.24
C PHE A 65 15.84 5.93 -6.42
N GLY A 66 14.60 5.51 -6.25
CA GLY A 66 13.75 4.91 -7.29
C GLY A 66 12.33 5.46 -7.25
N ILE A 67 11.53 5.02 -8.20
CA ILE A 67 10.08 5.21 -8.23
C ILE A 67 9.41 3.84 -8.27
N LYS A 68 8.39 3.67 -7.43
CA LYS A 68 7.62 2.41 -7.31
C LYS A 68 6.22 2.62 -7.84
N ALA A 69 5.71 1.63 -8.58
CA ALA A 69 4.30 1.41 -8.82
C ALA A 69 3.89 0.15 -8.05
N ASP A 70 2.80 0.21 -7.29
CA ASP A 70 2.32 -0.84 -6.40
C ASP A 70 0.87 -1.19 -6.68
N PHE A 71 0.58 -2.49 -6.80
CA PHE A 71 -0.74 -3.03 -7.13
C PHE A 71 -1.09 -4.13 -6.13
N MET A 72 -2.06 -3.87 -5.27
CA MET A 72 -2.46 -4.82 -4.24
C MET A 72 -3.95 -5.09 -4.30
N GLY A 73 -4.32 -6.35 -4.06
CA GLY A 73 -5.70 -6.79 -3.93
C GLY A 73 -5.93 -7.43 -2.58
N TYR A 74 -7.01 -7.06 -1.92
CA TYR A 74 -7.40 -7.56 -0.60
C TYR A 74 -8.81 -8.12 -0.63
N THR A 75 -9.03 -9.17 0.12
CA THR A 75 -10.34 -9.76 0.31
C THR A 75 -10.61 -10.02 1.77
N GLN A 76 -11.86 -9.93 2.13
CA GLN A 76 -12.35 -10.37 3.42
C GLN A 76 -13.15 -11.66 3.24
N GLY A 77 -12.50 -12.79 3.44
CA GLY A 77 -13.04 -14.11 3.11
C GLY A 77 -14.33 -14.52 3.84
N SER A 78 -14.59 -13.97 5.03
CA SER A 78 -15.73 -14.39 5.88
C SER A 78 -16.80 -13.31 6.06
N GLY A 79 -16.60 -12.12 5.49
CA GLY A 79 -17.46 -10.97 5.74
C GLY A 79 -17.31 -10.39 7.16
N VAL A 80 -17.60 -9.09 7.33
CA VAL A 80 -17.74 -8.46 8.64
C VAL A 80 -19.13 -8.72 9.16
N LYS A 81 -19.24 -9.30 10.35
CA LYS A 81 -20.52 -9.41 11.03
C LYS A 81 -20.91 -8.05 11.60
N LEU A 82 -22.05 -7.54 11.18
CA LEU A 82 -22.66 -6.37 11.79
C LEU A 82 -23.48 -6.82 13.00
N THR A 83 -23.18 -6.24 14.16
CA THR A 83 -23.92 -6.48 15.39
C THR A 83 -24.31 -5.16 16.03
N GLU A 84 -25.56 -5.02 16.43
CA GLU A 84 -26.07 -3.90 17.20
C GLU A 84 -26.70 -4.44 18.49
N ASN A 85 -26.32 -3.91 19.64
CA ASN A 85 -26.77 -4.36 20.97
C ASN A 85 -26.59 -5.89 21.21
N GLY A 86 -25.51 -6.48 20.64
CA GLY A 86 -25.22 -7.91 20.74
C GLY A 86 -26.04 -8.80 19.79
N GLN A 87 -26.93 -8.25 18.97
CA GLN A 87 -27.71 -8.99 17.99
C GLN A 87 -27.10 -8.91 16.59
N PHE A 88 -27.07 -10.04 15.90
CA PHE A 88 -26.55 -10.13 14.55
C PHE A 88 -27.49 -9.46 13.55
N LEU A 89 -27.01 -8.46 12.81
CA LEU A 89 -27.77 -7.72 11.82
C LEU A 89 -27.47 -8.17 10.38
N GLY A 90 -26.28 -8.76 10.12
CA GLY A 90 -25.93 -9.16 8.78
C GLY A 90 -24.42 -9.29 8.56
N ASN A 91 -24.07 -9.58 7.33
CA ASN A 91 -22.68 -9.68 6.87
C ASN A 91 -22.39 -8.63 5.79
N VAL A 92 -21.21 -8.02 5.87
CA VAL A 92 -20.64 -7.23 4.76
C VAL A 92 -19.37 -7.93 4.31
N SER A 93 -19.29 -8.28 3.05
CA SER A 93 -18.11 -8.81 2.39
C SER A 93 -17.64 -7.85 1.32
N GLY A 94 -16.36 -7.90 0.97
CA GLY A 94 -15.86 -7.02 -0.07
C GLY A 94 -14.43 -7.27 -0.44
N ASN A 95 -14.05 -6.64 -1.54
CA ASN A 95 -12.68 -6.60 -2.04
C ASN A 95 -12.21 -5.15 -2.08
N LEU A 96 -10.94 -4.96 -1.78
CA LEU A 96 -10.25 -3.69 -1.89
C LEU A 96 -9.07 -3.88 -2.85
N PHE A 97 -8.94 -2.99 -3.83
CA PHE A 97 -7.79 -2.91 -4.72
C PHE A 97 -7.13 -1.56 -4.55
N THR A 98 -5.81 -1.54 -4.45
CA THR A 98 -5.02 -0.31 -4.41
C THR A 98 -4.07 -0.24 -5.59
N TYR A 99 -3.99 0.94 -6.20
CA TYR A 99 -3.12 1.27 -7.32
C TYR A 99 -2.37 2.52 -6.94
N MET A 100 -1.11 2.38 -6.57
CA MET A 100 -0.34 3.49 -6.03
C MET A 100 1.00 3.61 -6.70
N PHE A 101 1.55 4.81 -6.67
CA PHE A 101 2.86 5.07 -7.21
C PHE A 101 3.54 6.23 -6.48
N GLY A 102 4.87 6.21 -6.42
CA GLY A 102 5.62 7.27 -5.75
C GLY A 102 7.09 6.95 -5.54
N PRO A 103 7.81 7.84 -4.85
CA PRO A 103 9.23 7.67 -4.58
C PRO A 103 9.50 6.54 -3.58
N GLN A 104 10.60 5.84 -3.82
CA GLN A 104 11.21 4.90 -2.90
C GLN A 104 12.68 5.27 -2.70
N ILE A 105 13.14 5.20 -1.46
CA ILE A 105 14.55 5.26 -1.10
C ILE A 105 14.98 3.91 -0.55
N LYS A 106 16.09 3.37 -1.05
CA LYS A 106 16.59 2.06 -0.65
C LYS A 106 18.10 2.02 -0.60
N LYS A 107 18.64 1.36 0.41
CA LYS A 107 20.07 1.05 0.47
C LYS A 107 20.33 -0.27 -0.24
N HIS A 108 20.93 -0.23 -1.44
CA HIS A 108 21.21 -1.43 -2.25
C HIS A 108 22.52 -2.15 -1.90
N SER A 109 23.13 -1.89 -0.76
CA SER A 109 24.41 -2.49 -0.38
C SER A 109 24.32 -3.21 0.96
N GLY A 110 25.06 -4.31 1.07
CA GLY A 110 25.17 -5.10 2.30
C GLY A 110 24.10 -6.20 2.42
N LYS A 111 24.14 -6.89 3.54
CA LYS A 111 23.25 -8.03 3.82
C LYS A 111 21.82 -7.58 4.16
N PHE A 112 21.66 -6.38 4.67
CA PHE A 112 20.37 -5.79 5.02
C PHE A 112 20.19 -4.52 4.18
N GLN A 113 19.11 -4.48 3.43
CA GLN A 113 18.77 -3.40 2.51
C GLN A 113 17.48 -2.73 2.96
N PRO A 114 17.54 -1.81 3.93
CA PRO A 114 16.38 -1.05 4.36
C PRO A 114 15.89 -0.14 3.24
N PHE A 115 14.58 0.03 3.16
CA PHE A 115 13.94 0.98 2.26
C PHE A 115 12.80 1.73 2.95
N GLY A 116 12.46 2.88 2.37
CA GLY A 116 11.30 3.66 2.75
C GLY A 116 10.61 4.19 1.51
N GLU A 117 9.30 4.36 1.59
CA GLU A 117 8.50 4.78 0.45
C GLU A 117 7.35 5.70 0.84
N ALA A 118 6.93 6.50 -0.13
CA ALA A 118 5.74 7.34 -0.03
C ALA A 118 4.98 7.23 -1.35
N LEU A 119 3.81 6.58 -1.31
CA LEU A 119 3.03 6.25 -2.49
C LEU A 119 1.68 6.97 -2.45
N PHE A 120 1.18 7.36 -3.62
CA PHE A 120 -0.09 8.04 -3.80
C PHE A 120 -0.85 7.41 -4.96
N GLY A 121 -2.17 7.36 -4.85
CA GLY A 121 -2.96 6.76 -5.91
C GLY A 121 -4.44 6.62 -5.56
N ALA A 122 -5.01 5.48 -5.96
CA ALA A 122 -6.43 5.21 -5.80
C ALA A 122 -6.67 3.88 -5.08
N ALA A 123 -7.76 3.84 -4.34
CA ALA A 123 -8.36 2.64 -3.79
C ALA A 123 -9.72 2.39 -4.45
N HIS A 124 -9.97 1.16 -4.86
CA HIS A 124 -11.24 0.70 -5.41
C HIS A 124 -11.82 -0.38 -4.50
N THR A 125 -13.06 -0.18 -4.05
CA THR A 125 -13.77 -1.16 -3.22
C THR A 125 -15.01 -1.68 -3.92
N ASN A 126 -15.21 -2.99 -3.86
CA ASN A 126 -16.47 -3.65 -4.18
C ASN A 126 -17.03 -4.23 -2.87
N LEU A 127 -18.20 -3.78 -2.46
CA LEU A 127 -18.84 -4.19 -1.22
C LEU A 127 -20.17 -4.86 -1.51
N ASP A 128 -20.40 -6.01 -0.89
CA ASP A 128 -21.66 -6.71 -0.87
C ASP A 128 -22.18 -6.78 0.57
N ALA A 129 -23.35 -6.21 0.81
CA ALA A 129 -23.97 -6.16 2.12
C ALA A 129 -25.28 -6.99 2.11
N ASN A 130 -25.41 -7.89 3.09
CA ASN A 130 -26.66 -8.59 3.38
C ASN A 130 -27.08 -8.22 4.81
N ILE A 131 -28.12 -7.40 4.94
CA ILE A 131 -28.60 -6.87 6.21
C ILE A 131 -30.01 -7.41 6.45
N CYS A 132 -30.21 -8.10 7.58
CA CYS A 132 -31.52 -8.58 8.02
C CYS A 132 -32.02 -7.73 9.19
N LYS A 133 -33.22 -7.13 9.08
CA LYS A 133 -33.86 -6.42 10.19
C LYS A 133 -34.58 -7.40 11.11
N LEU A 134 -34.55 -7.11 12.42
CA LEU A 134 -35.13 -7.96 13.47
C LEU A 134 -36.67 -8.18 13.32
N GLU A 135 -37.39 -7.31 12.61
CA GLU A 135 -38.86 -7.35 12.47
C GLU A 135 -39.32 -7.67 11.04
N GLY A 136 -38.49 -8.35 10.25
CA GLY A 136 -38.96 -8.92 8.99
C GLY A 136 -38.33 -8.33 7.74
N GLY A 137 -37.54 -9.14 7.09
CA GLY A 137 -36.97 -8.91 5.77
C GLY A 137 -35.48 -8.70 5.77
N CYS A 138 -34.81 -9.45 4.89
CA CYS A 138 -33.40 -9.23 4.56
C CYS A 138 -33.32 -8.36 3.29
N ALA A 139 -32.44 -7.36 3.31
CA ALA A 139 -32.08 -6.56 2.16
C ALA A 139 -30.64 -6.86 1.76
N SER A 140 -30.41 -7.10 0.48
CA SER A 140 -29.07 -7.21 -0.09
C SER A 140 -28.80 -6.01 -0.96
N GLY A 141 -27.57 -5.51 -0.89
CA GLY A 141 -27.09 -4.41 -1.72
C GLY A 141 -25.63 -4.59 -2.09
N SER A 142 -25.25 -4.19 -3.28
CA SER A 142 -23.87 -4.13 -3.72
C SER A 142 -23.51 -2.70 -4.10
N GLY A 143 -22.28 -2.32 -3.87
CA GLY A 143 -21.79 -0.99 -4.21
C GLY A 143 -20.31 -0.99 -4.53
N ASN A 144 -19.94 -0.15 -5.49
CA ASN A 144 -18.54 0.10 -5.86
C ASN A 144 -18.18 1.51 -5.44
N ASN A 145 -16.99 1.70 -4.92
CA ASN A 145 -16.52 3.03 -4.59
C ASN A 145 -15.05 3.20 -4.95
N ASN A 146 -14.72 4.38 -5.47
CA ASN A 146 -13.36 4.79 -5.74
C ASN A 146 -12.96 5.88 -4.75
N GLY A 147 -11.76 5.79 -4.23
CA GLY A 147 -11.23 6.75 -3.29
C GLY A 147 -9.78 7.08 -3.58
N PHE A 148 -9.32 8.17 -3.01
CA PHE A 148 -7.91 8.50 -2.94
C PHE A 148 -7.21 7.59 -1.93
N ALA A 149 -5.99 7.15 -2.24
CA ALA A 149 -5.14 6.40 -1.32
C ALA A 149 -3.75 7.02 -1.25
N MET A 150 -3.16 6.99 -0.08
CA MET A 150 -1.74 7.27 0.12
C MET A 150 -1.15 6.33 1.15
N GLU A 151 0.14 6.05 1.00
CA GLU A 151 0.86 5.10 1.81
C GLU A 151 2.25 5.61 2.14
N TYR A 152 2.66 5.43 3.38
CA TYR A 152 4.02 5.67 3.85
C TYR A 152 4.54 4.40 4.49
N GLY A 153 5.62 3.86 3.94
CA GLY A 153 6.13 2.56 4.33
C GLY A 153 7.61 2.53 4.63
N LEU A 154 7.97 1.56 5.45
CA LEU A 154 9.35 1.17 5.73
C LEU A 154 9.46 -0.35 5.64
N GLY A 155 10.54 -0.83 5.05
CA GLY A 155 10.76 -2.26 4.92
C GLY A 155 12.23 -2.64 4.86
N LEU A 156 12.44 -3.95 4.79
CA LEU A 156 13.76 -4.55 4.76
C LEU A 156 13.80 -5.65 3.70
N ASP A 157 14.78 -5.59 2.82
CA ASP A 157 15.10 -6.67 1.89
C ASP A 157 16.42 -7.34 2.28
N ILE A 158 16.48 -8.66 2.17
CA ILE A 158 17.65 -9.49 2.45
C ILE A 158 18.03 -10.22 1.17
N PRO A 159 19.16 -9.88 0.52
CA PRO A 159 19.62 -10.58 -0.68
C PRO A 159 19.90 -12.07 -0.38
N ILE A 160 19.24 -12.96 -1.12
CA ILE A 160 19.50 -14.41 -1.06
C ILE A 160 20.37 -14.82 -2.23
N THR A 161 20.08 -14.28 -3.41
CA THR A 161 20.87 -14.45 -4.63
C THR A 161 21.14 -13.09 -5.27
N LYS A 162 21.82 -13.08 -6.42
CA LYS A 162 22.04 -11.84 -7.20
C LYS A 162 20.73 -11.24 -7.76
N THR A 163 19.69 -12.06 -7.88
CA THR A 163 18.41 -11.67 -8.52
C THR A 163 17.20 -11.83 -7.62
N ILE A 164 17.36 -12.38 -6.41
CA ILE A 164 16.27 -12.66 -5.50
C ILE A 164 16.63 -12.13 -4.10
N GLN A 165 15.74 -11.32 -3.56
CA GLN A 165 15.79 -10.80 -2.21
C GLN A 165 14.56 -11.27 -1.45
N PHE A 166 14.72 -11.68 -0.21
CA PHE A 166 13.63 -11.97 0.70
C PHE A 166 13.20 -10.68 1.42
N ARG A 167 11.91 -10.40 1.44
CA ARG A 167 11.30 -9.30 2.19
C ARG A 167 10.58 -9.86 3.41
N PRO A 168 11.24 -9.94 4.56
CA PRO A 168 10.59 -10.43 5.78
C PRO A 168 9.55 -9.47 6.32
N VAL A 169 9.74 -8.18 6.10
CA VAL A 169 8.91 -7.13 6.67
C VAL A 169 8.87 -5.88 5.82
N GLU A 170 7.66 -5.41 5.56
CA GLU A 170 7.32 -4.07 5.13
C GLU A 170 6.11 -3.65 5.95
N VAL A 171 6.16 -2.47 6.52
CA VAL A 171 5.14 -1.92 7.40
C VAL A 171 4.74 -0.57 6.87
N ASP A 172 3.46 -0.41 6.58
CA ASP A 172 2.93 0.77 5.94
C ASP A 172 1.75 1.34 6.71
N TYR A 173 1.69 2.64 6.74
CA TYR A 173 0.51 3.40 7.09
C TYR A 173 -0.25 3.69 5.80
N LEU A 174 -1.42 3.07 5.65
CA LEU A 174 -2.30 3.23 4.50
C LEU A 174 -3.49 4.11 4.86
N TYR A 175 -3.53 5.30 4.31
CA TYR A 175 -4.68 6.20 4.38
C TYR A 175 -5.53 6.04 3.12
N THR A 176 -6.85 5.92 3.30
CA THR A 176 -7.82 5.91 2.20
C THR A 176 -8.92 6.93 2.47
N HIS A 177 -9.35 7.62 1.42
CA HIS A 177 -10.45 8.59 1.47
C HIS A 177 -11.41 8.32 0.32
N PHE A 178 -12.60 7.89 0.66
CA PHE A 178 -13.67 7.60 -0.30
C PHE A 178 -14.65 8.78 -0.36
N GLY A 179 -15.16 9.12 -1.58
CA GLY A 179 -16.12 10.20 -1.77
C GLY A 179 -17.49 9.93 -1.12
N SER A 180 -18.45 10.83 -1.21
CA SER A 180 -19.67 10.92 -0.39
C SER A 180 -20.80 9.92 -0.69
N ASN A 181 -20.63 8.97 -1.60
CA ASN A 181 -21.65 7.95 -1.94
C ASN A 181 -21.51 6.70 -1.08
N HIS A 182 -21.71 6.83 0.22
CA HIS A 182 -21.45 5.74 1.17
C HIS A 182 -22.76 5.08 1.64
N ILE A 183 -22.62 3.81 2.02
CA ILE A 183 -23.55 3.20 2.96
C ILE A 183 -23.61 4.13 4.18
N ALA A 184 -24.81 4.62 4.50
CA ALA A 184 -25.02 5.60 5.55
C ALA A 184 -24.29 5.18 6.83
N GLY A 185 -23.38 6.02 7.29
CA GLY A 185 -22.63 5.78 8.51
C GLY A 185 -21.15 5.43 8.34
N ALA A 186 -20.59 5.23 7.12
CA ALA A 186 -19.17 4.97 6.94
C ALA A 186 -18.33 6.26 6.89
N SER A 187 -17.22 6.32 7.64
CA SER A 187 -16.30 7.46 7.54
C SER A 187 -15.68 7.51 6.15
N ALA A 188 -15.67 8.70 5.54
CA ALA A 188 -15.01 8.95 4.27
C ALA A 188 -13.50 8.64 4.33
N SER A 189 -12.89 8.75 5.50
CA SER A 189 -11.44 8.59 5.71
C SER A 189 -11.16 7.42 6.65
N GLN A 190 -10.20 6.59 6.29
CA GLN A 190 -9.76 5.45 7.08
C GLN A 190 -8.24 5.47 7.22
N ASN A 191 -7.78 5.12 8.42
CA ASN A 191 -6.37 5.00 8.77
C ASN A 191 -6.08 3.53 9.04
N ASN A 192 -5.27 2.91 8.20
CA ASN A 192 -5.04 1.49 8.23
C ASN A 192 -3.56 1.20 8.43
N PHE A 193 -3.28 0.09 9.08
CA PHE A 193 -1.94 -0.45 9.23
C PHE A 193 -1.80 -1.66 8.32
N LYS A 194 -0.78 -1.64 7.44
CA LYS A 194 -0.50 -2.71 6.48
C LYS A 194 0.84 -3.36 6.79
N TYR A 195 0.88 -4.65 6.71
CA TYR A 195 2.09 -5.47 6.79
C TYR A 195 2.22 -6.28 5.51
N VAL A 196 3.42 -6.30 4.92
CA VAL A 196 3.74 -7.11 3.73
C VAL A 196 4.96 -7.98 4.00
N ALA A 197 4.89 -9.23 3.54
CA ALA A 197 6.02 -10.14 3.46
C ALA A 197 6.05 -10.80 2.08
N GLY A 198 7.26 -11.03 1.54
CA GLY A 198 7.37 -11.55 0.20
C GLY A 198 8.77 -11.71 -0.35
N VAL A 199 8.87 -11.58 -1.64
CA VAL A 199 10.12 -11.71 -2.40
C VAL A 199 10.22 -10.53 -3.37
N ASN A 200 11.44 -10.03 -3.52
CA ASN A 200 11.75 -8.99 -4.49
C ASN A 200 12.73 -9.52 -5.54
N PHE A 201 12.33 -9.50 -6.79
CA PHE A 201 13.17 -9.88 -7.92
C PHE A 201 13.90 -8.66 -8.45
N THR A 202 15.22 -8.77 -8.67
CA THR A 202 16.08 -7.67 -9.05
C THR A 202 16.78 -7.94 -10.38
N PHE A 203 16.80 -6.92 -11.26
CA PHE A 203 17.34 -7.02 -12.60
C PHE A 203 18.20 -5.80 -12.94
N GLY A 204 19.13 -5.98 -13.91
CA GLY A 204 19.93 -4.88 -14.46
C GLY A 204 21.06 -4.38 -13.55
N GLY A 205 21.44 -5.11 -12.52
CA GLY A 205 22.72 -4.95 -11.80
C GLY A 205 23.79 -5.78 -12.52
N LYS A 206 24.95 -5.16 -12.81
CA LYS A 206 26.12 -5.90 -13.32
C LYS A 206 27.02 -6.31 -12.18
#